data_344cee0f446cb5683837b13b068bc2ec
#
_entry.id   344cee0f446cb5683837b13b068bc2ec
#
_cell.length_a   1.000
_cell.length_b   1.000
_cell.length_c   1.000
_cell.angle_alpha   90.00
_cell.angle_beta   90.00
_cell.angle_gamma   90.00
#
_symmetry.space_group_name_H-M   'P 1'
#
loop_
_entity.id
_entity.type
_entity.pdbx_description
1 polymer ?
#
loop_
_entity_poly.entity_id
_entity_poly.type
_entity_poly.pdbx_seq_one_letter_code
_entity_poly.pdbx_strand_id
1 'polypeptide(L)'
;MLTTARGDAGTQVAAGPVEDVPLDLREKVAEGTLSRKYVTLDEQGLEVPTLLVGQPVRTANGDLEFYLLFPLTAEQRTLNLVQSTLIVGGLILLLLLAAIASLVTRQVVRPVRLAAEIAERFADGHLDERMAVNGEDELARLGESYNAMAQSIEEQIRKLEEFGALQRRFTSDVSHELRTPLTTVRMAADVLHASRAELLPALRRSSELLVAELDRFEALLADLLEISRLDAGVADLGAERVDVRRVVERAIEAVRGIADETGTELRLVGPDPVYAEVDPRRVERIVRNLVANAIDHGEGRPVLIELGCDDRTVAVLVRDHGVGLRPGEAELVFNRFWRAEESRARRSGGSGLGLSIAVEDARLHGGWLQAWGELGQGAAFRLTLPRNGGDVVESSPLPLGPEEIAPAPASSVPVPHTLPRGLPVVTTASARVERAARVERGEP
;
A
#
# COMPACT_ATOMS: atom_id res chain seq x y z
N MET A 1 76.88 -46.00 -7.94
CA MET A 1 77.63 -45.85 -9.20
C MET A 1 77.70 -47.24 -9.84
N LEU A 2 77.12 -47.41 -10.99
CA LEU A 2 77.09 -48.67 -11.75
C LEU A 2 77.87 -48.48 -13.03
N THR A 3 78.79 -49.40 -13.34
CA THR A 3 79.56 -49.35 -14.59
C THR A 3 79.39 -50.68 -15.31
N THR A 4 79.09 -50.63 -16.57
CA THR A 4 79.11 -51.81 -17.44
C THR A 4 80.17 -51.56 -18.52
N ALA A 5 80.99 -52.55 -18.80
CA ALA A 5 81.95 -52.56 -19.93
C ALA A 5 81.50 -53.58 -20.95
N ARG A 6 81.47 -53.20 -22.24
CA ARG A 6 81.25 -54.12 -23.36
C ARG A 6 82.62 -54.44 -23.93
N GLY A 7 83.08 -55.62 -23.63
CA GLY A 7 84.39 -56.10 -24.21
C GLY A 7 84.22 -56.60 -25.64
N ASP A 8 85.32 -56.57 -26.46
CA ASP A 8 85.37 -57.00 -27.89
C ASP A 8 84.93 -58.45 -28.14
N ALA A 9 84.73 -59.26 -27.09
CA ALA A 9 84.30 -60.66 -27.16
C ALA A 9 82.84 -60.93 -26.72
N GLY A 10 82.03 -59.89 -26.59
CA GLY A 10 80.63 -60.06 -26.23
C GLY A 10 80.30 -60.29 -24.76
N THR A 11 81.36 -60.31 -23.89
CA THR A 11 81.18 -60.48 -22.44
C THR A 11 80.98 -59.14 -21.79
N GLN A 12 79.72 -58.88 -21.23
CA GLN A 12 79.43 -57.72 -20.42
C GLN A 12 80.05 -57.96 -19.00
N VAL A 13 80.98 -57.12 -18.61
CA VAL A 13 81.39 -57.02 -17.22
C VAL A 13 80.63 -55.89 -16.55
N ALA A 14 79.75 -56.19 -15.64
CA ALA A 14 79.04 -55.23 -14.89
C ALA A 14 79.62 -55.05 -13.50
N ALA A 15 79.84 -53.83 -13.07
CA ALA A 15 80.16 -53.46 -11.68
C ALA A 15 78.99 -52.83 -11.02
N GLY A 16 78.20 -53.59 -10.23
CA GLY A 16 77.01 -53.17 -9.54
C GLY A 16 75.70 -53.77 -10.08
N PRO A 17 74.51 -53.51 -9.48
CA PRO A 17 73.26 -54.11 -9.83
C PRO A 17 72.66 -53.49 -11.14
N VAL A 18 73.22 -54.00 -12.26
CA VAL A 18 72.76 -53.54 -13.62
C VAL A 18 71.36 -54.03 -13.92
N GLU A 19 70.88 -55.03 -13.21
CA GLU A 19 69.47 -55.53 -13.34
C GLU A 19 68.41 -54.47 -13.00
N ASP A 20 68.77 -53.52 -12.16
CA ASP A 20 67.92 -52.43 -11.75
C ASP A 20 67.77 -51.33 -12.81
N VAL A 21 68.51 -51.36 -13.87
CA VAL A 21 68.46 -50.38 -14.95
C VAL A 21 67.49 -50.84 -16.02
N PRO A 22 66.38 -50.07 -16.27
CA PRO A 22 65.39 -50.42 -17.27
C PRO A 22 65.96 -50.60 -18.66
N LEU A 23 65.49 -51.61 -19.41
CA LEU A 23 65.99 -51.95 -20.73
C LEU A 23 65.94 -50.79 -21.73
N ASP A 24 64.89 -50.01 -21.70
CA ASP A 24 64.71 -48.84 -22.58
C ASP A 24 65.75 -47.73 -22.32
N LEU A 25 66.20 -47.57 -21.09
CA LEU A 25 67.29 -46.66 -20.76
C LEU A 25 68.64 -47.18 -21.25
N ARG A 26 68.85 -48.51 -21.14
CA ARG A 26 70.08 -49.16 -21.63
C ARG A 26 70.22 -49.06 -23.16
N GLU A 27 69.13 -49.29 -23.87
CA GLU A 27 69.13 -49.18 -25.34
C GLU A 27 69.50 -47.77 -25.78
N LYS A 28 68.96 -46.73 -25.19
CA LYS A 28 69.26 -45.34 -25.53
C LYS A 28 70.69 -44.93 -25.20
N VAL A 29 71.25 -45.49 -24.08
CA VAL A 29 72.63 -45.23 -23.71
C VAL A 29 73.56 -45.98 -24.64
N ALA A 30 73.21 -47.21 -25.03
CA ALA A 30 73.98 -48.02 -26.00
C ALA A 30 74.00 -47.37 -27.41
N GLU A 31 72.95 -46.63 -27.79
CA GLU A 31 72.91 -45.81 -29.01
C GLU A 31 73.81 -44.55 -28.96
N GLY A 32 74.42 -44.31 -27.83
CA GLY A 32 75.35 -43.18 -27.67
C GLY A 32 74.69 -41.90 -27.11
N THR A 33 73.51 -41.99 -26.58
CA THR A 33 72.76 -40.81 -26.06
C THR A 33 72.75 -40.76 -24.54
N LEU A 34 73.01 -39.57 -23.94
CA LEU A 34 72.81 -39.35 -22.52
C LEU A 34 71.30 -39.39 -22.28
N SER A 35 70.81 -40.26 -21.41
CA SER A 35 69.43 -40.48 -21.13
C SER A 35 69.18 -40.53 -19.63
N ARG A 36 67.94 -40.08 -19.23
CA ARG A 36 67.52 -40.08 -17.84
C ARG A 36 66.14 -40.67 -17.70
N LYS A 37 65.96 -41.39 -16.56
CA LYS A 37 64.64 -41.97 -16.28
C LYS A 37 64.35 -41.96 -14.77
N TYR A 38 63.12 -41.65 -14.39
CA TYR A 38 62.67 -41.87 -13.02
C TYR A 38 62.16 -43.30 -12.89
N VAL A 39 62.67 -44.01 -11.87
CA VAL A 39 62.31 -45.39 -11.56
C VAL A 39 62.15 -45.55 -10.05
N THR A 40 61.30 -46.49 -9.66
CA THR A 40 61.25 -46.89 -8.25
C THR A 40 62.08 -48.17 -8.13
N LEU A 41 63.15 -48.14 -7.33
CA LEU A 41 63.98 -49.27 -7.04
C LEU A 41 63.58 -49.84 -5.69
N ASP A 42 63.65 -51.22 -5.60
CA ASP A 42 63.42 -51.88 -4.32
C ASP A 42 64.75 -52.05 -3.66
N GLU A 43 65.06 -51.24 -2.64
CA GLU A 43 66.26 -51.41 -1.78
C GLU A 43 65.84 -52.05 -0.45
N GLN A 44 66.06 -53.33 -0.29
CA GLN A 44 65.81 -54.09 0.95
C GLN A 44 64.26 -54.08 1.37
N GLY A 45 63.37 -54.14 0.42
CA GLY A 45 61.90 -54.10 0.69
C GLY A 45 61.32 -52.69 0.84
N LEU A 46 62.14 -51.66 0.52
CA LEU A 46 61.69 -50.25 0.50
C LEU A 46 61.73 -49.75 -0.94
N GLU A 47 60.58 -49.27 -1.39
CA GLU A 47 60.41 -48.57 -2.69
C GLU A 47 61.09 -47.20 -2.62
N VAL A 48 62.24 -47.07 -3.28
CA VAL A 48 62.99 -45.83 -3.33
C VAL A 48 62.88 -45.18 -4.69
N PRO A 49 62.21 -44.00 -4.79
CA PRO A 49 62.25 -43.28 -6.03
C PRO A 49 63.66 -42.79 -6.35
N THR A 50 64.13 -43.18 -7.52
CA THR A 50 65.45 -42.93 -7.94
C THR A 50 65.51 -42.33 -9.33
N LEU A 51 66.34 -41.29 -9.54
CA LEU A 51 66.63 -40.79 -10.86
C LEU A 51 67.89 -41.55 -11.38
N LEU A 52 67.68 -42.28 -12.45
CA LEU A 52 68.72 -42.93 -13.20
C LEU A 52 69.17 -42.01 -14.34
N VAL A 53 70.49 -41.76 -14.40
CA VAL A 53 71.13 -41.03 -15.50
C VAL A 53 72.19 -41.95 -16.12
N GLY A 54 71.95 -42.29 -17.38
CA GLY A 54 72.89 -43.14 -18.17
C GLY A 54 73.66 -42.29 -19.16
N GLN A 55 75.00 -42.47 -19.18
CA GLN A 55 75.84 -41.75 -20.09
C GLN A 55 76.86 -42.76 -20.76
N PRO A 56 76.95 -42.76 -22.07
CA PRO A 56 78.01 -43.52 -22.77
C PRO A 56 79.36 -42.85 -22.58
N VAL A 57 80.38 -43.62 -22.31
CA VAL A 57 81.77 -43.17 -22.17
C VAL A 57 82.68 -44.00 -23.08
N ARG A 58 83.28 -43.37 -24.04
CA ARG A 58 84.24 -44.02 -24.97
C ARG A 58 85.62 -44.09 -24.31
N THR A 59 86.15 -45.28 -24.19
CA THR A 59 87.53 -45.51 -23.66
C THR A 59 88.41 -46.21 -24.68
N ALA A 60 89.70 -46.19 -24.47
CA ALA A 60 90.66 -46.86 -25.35
C ALA A 60 90.51 -48.41 -25.43
N ASN A 61 89.78 -49.00 -24.43
CA ASN A 61 89.61 -50.46 -24.34
C ASN A 61 88.10 -50.88 -24.65
N GLY A 62 87.33 -49.97 -25.25
CA GLY A 62 85.88 -50.22 -25.61
C GLY A 62 84.93 -49.22 -25.03
N ASP A 63 83.65 -49.25 -25.49
CA ASP A 63 82.64 -48.40 -25.02
C ASP A 63 82.08 -48.85 -23.67
N LEU A 64 82.04 -47.92 -22.69
CA LEU A 64 81.47 -48.10 -21.35
C LEU A 64 80.14 -47.37 -21.22
N GLU A 65 79.21 -48.01 -20.61
CA GLU A 65 77.97 -47.38 -20.21
C GLU A 65 78.06 -47.08 -18.71
N PHE A 66 77.83 -45.79 -18.37
CA PHE A 66 77.92 -45.32 -17.00
C PHE A 66 76.54 -44.88 -16.50
N TYR A 67 76.07 -45.50 -15.41
CA TYR A 67 74.76 -45.20 -14.80
C TYR A 67 74.97 -44.61 -13.41
N LEU A 68 74.36 -43.45 -13.19
CA LEU A 68 74.34 -42.78 -11.90
C LEU A 68 72.93 -42.90 -11.32
N LEU A 69 72.85 -43.37 -10.08
CA LEU A 69 71.59 -43.47 -9.34
C LEU A 69 71.61 -42.35 -8.32
N PHE A 70 70.52 -41.55 -8.42
CA PHE A 70 70.27 -40.46 -7.46
C PHE A 70 68.97 -40.81 -6.69
N PRO A 71 69.07 -41.33 -5.47
CA PRO A 71 67.93 -41.61 -4.65
C PRO A 71 67.25 -40.28 -4.26
N LEU A 72 65.95 -40.18 -4.53
CA LEU A 72 65.14 -38.99 -4.31
C LEU A 72 64.28 -39.06 -3.01
N THR A 73 64.75 -39.85 -2.04
CA THR A 73 64.04 -40.06 -0.77
C THR A 73 63.92 -38.82 0.06
N ALA A 74 64.88 -37.92 0.05
CA ALA A 74 64.84 -36.66 0.79
C ALA A 74 63.83 -35.66 0.16
N GLU A 75 63.88 -35.60 -1.18
CA GLU A 75 62.95 -34.77 -1.98
C GLU A 75 61.48 -35.22 -1.82
N GLN A 76 61.29 -36.55 -1.88
CA GLN A 76 59.97 -37.15 -1.68
C GLN A 76 59.44 -36.90 -0.27
N ARG A 77 60.25 -37.02 0.76
CA ARG A 77 59.89 -36.67 2.14
C ARG A 77 59.47 -35.19 2.27
N THR A 78 60.30 -34.33 1.65
CA THR A 78 60.00 -32.88 1.64
C THR A 78 58.66 -32.57 0.95
N LEU A 79 58.43 -33.18 -0.22
CA LEU A 79 57.16 -33.03 -0.93
C LEU A 79 55.94 -33.52 -0.10
N ASN A 80 56.12 -34.73 0.51
CA ASN A 80 55.07 -35.30 1.37
C ASN A 80 54.80 -34.40 2.61
N LEU A 81 55.82 -33.82 3.20
CA LEU A 81 55.71 -32.90 4.32
C LEU A 81 54.98 -31.61 3.90
N VAL A 82 55.38 -31.01 2.76
CA VAL A 82 54.71 -29.82 2.23
C VAL A 82 53.25 -30.13 1.89
N GLN A 83 52.99 -31.24 1.21
CA GLN A 83 51.63 -31.64 0.84
C GLN A 83 50.74 -31.87 2.09
N SER A 84 51.23 -32.62 3.08
CA SER A 84 50.47 -32.86 4.31
C SER A 84 50.22 -31.57 5.11
N THR A 85 51.22 -30.69 5.17
CA THR A 85 51.08 -29.39 5.84
C THR A 85 50.03 -28.51 5.15
N LEU A 86 50.01 -28.46 3.81
CA LEU A 86 49.01 -27.71 3.03
C LEU A 86 47.60 -28.29 3.20
N ILE A 87 47.47 -29.63 3.18
CA ILE A 87 46.16 -30.28 3.37
C ILE A 87 45.62 -30.05 4.78
N VAL A 88 46.42 -30.27 5.80
CA VAL A 88 46.02 -30.06 7.20
C VAL A 88 45.73 -28.59 7.47
N GLY A 89 46.63 -27.69 7.02
CA GLY A 89 46.43 -26.25 7.16
C GLY A 89 45.19 -25.76 6.43
N GLY A 90 44.95 -26.24 5.20
CA GLY A 90 43.74 -25.94 4.43
C GLY A 90 42.45 -26.43 5.11
N LEU A 91 42.47 -27.63 5.69
CA LEU A 91 41.32 -28.17 6.42
C LEU A 91 41.02 -27.36 7.68
N ILE A 92 42.04 -26.99 8.45
CA ILE A 92 41.88 -26.14 9.65
C ILE A 92 41.32 -24.78 9.25
N LEU A 93 41.82 -24.15 8.20
CA LEU A 93 41.34 -22.87 7.71
C LEU A 93 39.86 -22.96 7.27
N LEU A 94 39.49 -24.02 6.58
CA LEU A 94 38.12 -24.27 6.11
C LEU A 94 37.12 -24.42 7.29
N LEU A 95 37.54 -25.19 8.31
CA LEU A 95 36.75 -25.35 9.54
C LEU A 95 36.59 -24.01 10.30
N LEU A 96 37.68 -23.23 10.37
CA LEU A 96 37.66 -21.91 11.02
C LEU A 96 36.70 -20.97 10.28
N LEU A 97 36.75 -20.91 8.95
CA LEU A 97 35.84 -20.09 8.13
C LEU A 97 34.39 -20.53 8.30
N ALA A 98 34.13 -21.84 8.32
CA ALA A 98 32.80 -22.38 8.56
C ALA A 98 32.28 -22.01 9.97
N ALA A 99 33.12 -22.05 10.97
CA ALA A 99 32.79 -21.65 12.34
C ALA A 99 32.44 -20.15 12.43
N ILE A 100 33.27 -19.29 11.82
CA ILE A 100 33.04 -17.84 11.78
C ILE A 100 31.73 -17.53 11.01
N ALA A 101 31.55 -18.14 9.85
CA ALA A 101 30.33 -17.95 9.05
C ALA A 101 29.07 -18.37 9.84
N SER A 102 29.14 -19.50 10.54
CA SER A 102 28.05 -19.97 11.41
C SER A 102 27.78 -19.01 12.57
N LEU A 103 28.82 -18.47 13.18
CA LEU A 103 28.71 -17.52 14.28
C LEU A 103 28.04 -16.21 13.81
N VAL A 104 28.52 -15.63 12.72
CA VAL A 104 27.95 -14.41 12.11
C VAL A 104 26.49 -14.63 11.73
N THR A 105 26.17 -15.77 11.11
CA THR A 105 24.77 -16.08 10.75
C THR A 105 23.87 -16.14 11.96
N ARG A 106 24.32 -16.72 13.07
CA ARG A 106 23.53 -16.85 14.30
C ARG A 106 23.41 -15.54 15.08
N GLN A 107 24.48 -14.77 15.17
CA GLN A 107 24.54 -13.57 16.02
C GLN A 107 24.07 -12.30 15.31
N VAL A 108 24.17 -12.23 13.98
CA VAL A 108 23.83 -11.00 13.23
C VAL A 108 22.69 -11.24 12.25
N VAL A 109 22.84 -12.21 11.34
CA VAL A 109 21.89 -12.37 10.22
C VAL A 109 20.51 -12.78 10.70
N ARG A 110 20.42 -13.75 11.61
CA ARG A 110 19.11 -14.22 12.14
C ARG A 110 18.35 -13.15 12.92
N PRO A 111 18.94 -12.42 13.89
CA PRO A 111 18.23 -11.35 14.59
C PRO A 111 17.77 -10.22 13.68
N VAL A 112 18.59 -9.81 12.71
CA VAL A 112 18.22 -8.77 11.74
C VAL A 112 17.05 -9.21 10.86
N ARG A 113 17.05 -10.47 10.41
CA ARG A 113 15.93 -11.01 9.63
C ARG A 113 14.65 -11.08 10.45
N LEU A 114 14.71 -11.53 11.68
CA LEU A 114 13.58 -11.56 12.59
C LEU A 114 13.03 -10.14 12.85
N ALA A 115 13.92 -9.16 12.99
CA ALA A 115 13.52 -7.76 13.14
C ALA A 115 12.74 -7.25 11.92
N ALA A 116 13.18 -7.59 10.71
CA ALA A 116 12.48 -7.23 9.48
C ALA A 116 11.09 -7.91 9.41
N GLU A 117 11.00 -9.19 9.75
CA GLU A 117 9.73 -9.92 9.78
C GLU A 117 8.73 -9.35 10.80
N ILE A 118 9.20 -8.95 11.99
CA ILE A 118 8.38 -8.30 13.01
C ILE A 118 7.92 -6.91 12.54
N ALA A 119 8.82 -6.14 11.90
CA ALA A 119 8.46 -4.82 11.37
C ALA A 119 7.43 -4.89 10.24
N GLU A 120 7.51 -5.90 9.37
CA GLU A 120 6.49 -6.17 8.34
C GLU A 120 5.14 -6.49 8.98
N ARG A 121 5.09 -7.42 9.94
CA ARG A 121 3.84 -7.75 10.65
C ARG A 121 3.26 -6.57 11.42
N PHE A 122 4.11 -5.73 12.00
CA PHE A 122 3.67 -4.49 12.64
C PHE A 122 3.00 -3.54 11.64
N ALA A 123 3.58 -3.40 10.43
CA ALA A 123 2.99 -2.61 9.36
C ALA A 123 1.65 -3.20 8.86
N ASP A 124 1.48 -4.52 8.92
CA ASP A 124 0.24 -5.23 8.60
C ASP A 124 -0.82 -5.15 9.72
N GLY A 125 -0.53 -4.42 10.81
CA GLY A 125 -1.48 -4.13 11.88
C GLY A 125 -1.34 -5.00 13.14
N HIS A 126 -0.33 -5.87 13.24
CA HIS A 126 -0.04 -6.64 14.45
C HIS A 126 0.76 -5.79 15.44
N LEU A 127 0.10 -4.81 16.06
CA LEU A 127 0.73 -3.79 16.88
C LEU A 127 1.23 -4.29 18.26
N ASP A 128 0.83 -5.49 18.67
CA ASP A 128 1.21 -6.14 19.93
C ASP A 128 2.57 -6.87 19.84
N GLU A 129 3.10 -7.07 18.62
CA GLU A 129 4.37 -7.76 18.46
C GLU A 129 5.55 -6.91 18.91
N ARG A 130 6.51 -7.56 19.61
CA ARG A 130 7.72 -6.92 20.13
C ARG A 130 8.95 -7.74 19.79
N MET A 131 10.06 -7.05 19.59
CA MET A 131 11.37 -7.69 19.43
C MET A 131 11.87 -8.23 20.76
N ALA A 132 12.39 -9.46 20.75
CA ALA A 132 13.12 -9.98 21.89
C ALA A 132 14.47 -9.26 22.04
N VAL A 133 14.69 -8.59 23.16
CA VAL A 133 15.94 -7.91 23.49
C VAL A 133 16.83 -8.90 24.23
N ASN A 134 17.93 -9.31 23.59
CA ASN A 134 18.89 -10.23 24.18
C ASN A 134 20.30 -9.63 24.09
N GLY A 135 20.97 -9.48 25.23
CA GLY A 135 22.33 -8.94 25.29
C GLY A 135 22.37 -7.44 25.61
N GLU A 136 23.55 -6.84 25.44
CA GLU A 136 23.84 -5.41 25.69
C GLU A 136 24.52 -4.77 24.46
N ASP A 137 24.43 -5.41 23.29
CA ASP A 137 25.06 -4.99 22.05
C ASP A 137 24.17 -4.01 21.24
N GLU A 138 24.64 -3.61 20.08
CA GLU A 138 23.94 -2.71 19.17
C GLU A 138 22.61 -3.29 18.68
N LEU A 139 22.50 -4.62 18.61
CA LEU A 139 21.25 -5.30 18.24
C LEU A 139 20.21 -5.25 19.37
N ALA A 140 20.64 -5.37 20.61
CA ALA A 140 19.78 -5.20 21.77
C ALA A 140 19.23 -3.76 21.83
N ARG A 141 20.08 -2.75 21.60
CA ARG A 141 19.66 -1.35 21.52
C ARG A 141 18.68 -1.08 20.38
N LEU A 142 18.88 -1.73 19.22
CA LEU A 142 17.91 -1.67 18.11
C LEU A 142 16.57 -2.23 18.52
N GLY A 143 16.53 -3.38 19.21
CA GLY A 143 15.32 -3.99 19.73
C GLY A 143 14.59 -3.12 20.73
N GLU A 144 15.31 -2.48 21.68
CA GLU A 144 14.75 -1.54 22.63
C GLU A 144 14.13 -0.31 21.93
N SER A 145 14.89 0.27 21.00
CA SER A 145 14.42 1.44 20.23
C SER A 145 13.18 1.12 19.39
N TYR A 146 13.14 -0.05 18.77
CA TYR A 146 11.97 -0.53 18.04
C TYR A 146 10.76 -0.71 18.97
N ASN A 147 10.94 -1.37 20.13
CA ASN A 147 9.86 -1.60 21.07
C ASN A 147 9.30 -0.28 21.64
N ALA A 148 10.17 0.70 21.92
CA ALA A 148 9.76 2.04 22.36
C ALA A 148 8.96 2.77 21.26
N MET A 149 9.39 2.67 20.00
CA MET A 149 8.65 3.22 18.86
C MET A 149 7.29 2.53 18.70
N ALA A 150 7.24 1.20 18.75
CA ALA A 150 6.01 0.42 18.63
C ALA A 150 5.01 0.79 19.73
N GLN A 151 5.48 0.92 20.97
CA GLN A 151 4.65 1.36 22.09
C GLN A 151 4.10 2.78 21.87
N SER A 152 4.94 3.71 21.40
CA SER A 152 4.50 5.08 21.13
C SER A 152 3.42 5.13 20.05
N ILE A 153 3.55 4.34 18.98
CA ILE A 153 2.56 4.26 17.91
C ILE A 153 1.25 3.65 18.42
N GLU A 154 1.32 2.56 19.20
CA GLU A 154 0.14 1.93 19.82
C GLU A 154 -0.62 2.91 20.72
N GLU A 155 0.10 3.68 21.54
CA GLU A 155 -0.50 4.71 22.39
C GLU A 155 -1.16 5.83 21.58
N GLN A 156 -0.54 6.24 20.45
CA GLN A 156 -1.12 7.25 19.57
C GLN A 156 -2.39 6.74 18.89
N ILE A 157 -2.39 5.51 18.39
CA ILE A 157 -3.57 4.88 17.78
C ILE A 157 -4.70 4.81 18.83
N ARG A 158 -4.42 4.33 20.04
CA ARG A 158 -5.42 4.28 21.10
C ARG A 158 -6.00 5.65 21.45
N LYS A 159 -5.15 6.69 21.54
CA LYS A 159 -5.64 8.06 21.78
C LYS A 159 -6.52 8.58 20.63
N LEU A 160 -6.18 8.23 19.38
CA LEU A 160 -7.02 8.58 18.24
C LEU A 160 -8.37 7.86 18.27
N GLU A 161 -8.39 6.59 18.65
CA GLU A 161 -9.63 5.82 18.82
C GLU A 161 -10.50 6.36 19.95
N GLU A 162 -9.89 6.67 21.10
CA GLU A 162 -10.58 7.30 22.24
C GLU A 162 -11.15 8.68 21.85
N PHE A 163 -10.36 9.50 21.14
CA PHE A 163 -10.80 10.79 20.63
C PHE A 163 -11.97 10.64 19.66
N GLY A 164 -11.88 9.71 18.70
CA GLY A 164 -12.96 9.40 17.78
C GLY A 164 -14.23 8.93 18.50
N ALA A 165 -14.10 8.09 19.52
CA ALA A 165 -15.24 7.65 20.35
C ALA A 165 -15.87 8.80 21.16
N LEU A 166 -15.04 9.69 21.70
CA LEU A 166 -15.52 10.89 22.42
C LEU A 166 -16.25 11.82 21.47
N GLN A 167 -15.69 12.09 20.29
CA GLN A 167 -16.33 12.93 19.27
C GLN A 167 -17.69 12.37 18.82
N ARG A 168 -17.77 11.04 18.63
CA ARG A 168 -19.04 10.38 18.30
C ARG A 168 -20.11 10.58 19.38
N ARG A 169 -19.75 10.36 20.64
CA ARG A 169 -20.67 10.57 21.78
C ARG A 169 -21.09 12.03 21.87
N PHE A 170 -20.15 12.95 21.81
CA PHE A 170 -20.42 14.39 21.85
C PHE A 170 -21.43 14.80 20.77
N THR A 171 -21.22 14.35 19.50
CA THR A 171 -22.12 14.65 18.38
C THR A 171 -23.52 14.09 18.62
N SER A 172 -23.62 12.87 19.13
CA SER A 172 -24.92 12.26 19.47
C SER A 172 -25.63 13.01 20.59
N ASP A 173 -24.91 13.29 21.67
CA ASP A 173 -25.48 13.94 22.86
C ASP A 173 -25.93 15.36 22.53
N VAL A 174 -25.08 16.16 21.85
CA VAL A 174 -25.46 17.51 21.42
C VAL A 174 -26.66 17.48 20.47
N SER A 175 -26.77 16.47 19.60
CA SER A 175 -27.93 16.30 18.71
C SER A 175 -29.24 16.16 19.49
N HIS A 176 -29.21 15.33 20.53
CA HIS A 176 -30.38 15.08 21.34
C HIS A 176 -30.70 16.26 22.25
N GLU A 177 -29.70 16.86 22.89
CA GLU A 177 -29.87 17.98 23.81
C GLU A 177 -30.32 19.27 23.11
N LEU A 178 -29.98 19.49 21.85
CA LEU A 178 -30.45 20.63 21.07
C LEU A 178 -31.81 20.39 20.44
N ARG A 179 -32.19 19.17 20.07
CA ARG A 179 -33.47 18.88 19.44
C ARG A 179 -34.64 19.12 20.37
N THR A 180 -34.51 18.74 21.64
CA THR A 180 -35.59 18.86 22.65
C THR A 180 -36.03 20.32 22.87
N PRO A 181 -35.14 21.29 23.22
CA PRO A 181 -35.55 22.69 23.38
C PRO A 181 -36.03 23.30 22.07
N LEU A 182 -35.41 22.93 20.95
CA LEU A 182 -35.84 23.43 19.64
C LEU A 182 -37.27 23.01 19.29
N THR A 183 -37.62 21.74 19.53
CA THR A 183 -38.99 21.23 19.35
C THR A 183 -39.98 22.00 20.20
N THR A 184 -39.63 22.35 21.45
CA THR A 184 -40.51 23.13 22.33
C THR A 184 -40.75 24.55 21.81
N VAL A 185 -39.65 25.22 21.36
CA VAL A 185 -39.75 26.57 20.76
C VAL A 185 -40.56 26.51 19.46
N ARG A 186 -40.35 25.47 18.64
CA ARG A 186 -41.10 25.23 17.41
C ARG A 186 -42.57 25.09 17.67
N MET A 187 -42.99 24.27 18.62
CA MET A 187 -44.40 24.11 18.99
C MET A 187 -45.05 25.44 19.39
N ALA A 188 -44.34 26.26 20.18
CA ALA A 188 -44.83 27.57 20.58
C ALA A 188 -44.97 28.51 19.37
N ALA A 189 -44.01 28.52 18.46
CA ALA A 189 -44.04 29.30 17.24
C ALA A 189 -45.18 28.87 16.30
N ASP A 190 -45.40 27.55 16.15
CA ASP A 190 -46.48 26.99 15.32
C ASP A 190 -47.89 27.38 15.85
N VAL A 191 -48.07 27.40 17.19
CA VAL A 191 -49.30 27.87 17.80
C VAL A 191 -49.54 29.37 17.49
N LEU A 192 -48.50 30.20 17.60
CA LEU A 192 -48.61 31.63 17.23
C LEU A 192 -48.88 31.79 15.73
N HIS A 193 -48.23 31.00 14.90
CA HIS A 193 -48.43 31.04 13.45
C HIS A 193 -49.83 30.56 13.04
N ALA A 194 -50.37 29.54 13.69
CA ALA A 194 -51.74 29.07 13.45
C ALA A 194 -52.79 30.17 13.71
N SER A 195 -52.54 31.00 14.74
CA SER A 195 -53.41 32.13 15.11
C SER A 195 -53.10 33.44 14.35
N ARG A 196 -52.23 33.41 13.32
CA ARG A 196 -51.70 34.62 12.64
C ARG A 196 -52.77 35.52 12.03
N ALA A 197 -53.94 34.95 11.67
CA ALA A 197 -55.05 35.75 11.12
C ALA A 197 -55.70 36.72 12.14
N GLU A 198 -55.59 36.37 13.43
CA GLU A 198 -56.11 37.15 14.54
C GLU A 198 -55.11 38.16 15.11
N LEU A 199 -53.86 38.08 14.69
CA LEU A 199 -52.78 38.93 15.16
C LEU A 199 -52.76 40.29 14.45
N LEU A 200 -52.30 41.32 15.18
CA LEU A 200 -52.01 42.61 14.58
C LEU A 200 -50.94 42.44 13.45
N PRO A 201 -50.98 43.30 12.40
CA PRO A 201 -50.08 43.13 11.23
C PRO A 201 -48.60 43.00 11.58
N ALA A 202 -48.12 43.74 12.57
CA ALA A 202 -46.75 43.66 13.05
C ALA A 202 -46.42 42.32 13.72
N LEU A 203 -47.31 41.80 14.58
CA LEU A 203 -47.13 40.51 15.26
C LEU A 203 -47.28 39.34 14.27
N ARG A 204 -48.17 39.44 13.26
CA ARG A 204 -48.26 38.49 12.17
C ARG A 204 -46.93 38.33 11.44
N ARG A 205 -46.33 39.46 11.05
CA ARG A 205 -45.03 39.47 10.37
C ARG A 205 -43.91 38.86 11.24
N SER A 206 -43.91 39.21 12.55
CA SER A 206 -42.94 38.63 13.49
C SER A 206 -43.12 37.11 13.66
N SER A 207 -44.32 36.60 13.69
CA SER A 207 -44.63 35.16 13.74
C SER A 207 -44.17 34.43 12.47
N GLU A 208 -44.41 35.01 11.29
CA GLU A 208 -43.91 34.46 10.02
C GLU A 208 -42.38 34.39 9.99
N LEU A 209 -41.69 35.46 10.42
CA LEU A 209 -40.23 35.50 10.50
C LEU A 209 -39.71 34.49 11.52
N LEU A 210 -40.36 34.34 12.67
CA LEU A 210 -39.92 33.39 13.70
C LEU A 210 -39.98 31.96 13.19
N VAL A 211 -41.04 31.56 12.50
CA VAL A 211 -41.15 30.22 11.92
C VAL A 211 -40.08 30.01 10.85
N ALA A 212 -39.91 30.98 9.96
CA ALA A 212 -38.87 30.91 8.91
C ALA A 212 -37.42 30.77 9.47
N GLU A 213 -37.11 31.51 10.55
CA GLU A 213 -35.79 31.40 11.17
C GLU A 213 -35.61 30.09 11.96
N LEU A 214 -36.69 29.54 12.53
CA LEU A 214 -36.66 28.21 13.15
C LEU A 214 -36.45 27.11 12.11
N ASP A 215 -37.15 27.16 10.96
CA ASP A 215 -36.96 26.23 9.84
C ASP A 215 -35.46 26.23 9.39
N ARG A 216 -34.92 27.43 9.26
CA ARG A 216 -33.52 27.62 8.88
C ARG A 216 -32.56 27.06 9.92
N PHE A 217 -32.82 27.30 11.21
CA PHE A 217 -31.99 26.82 12.31
C PHE A 217 -32.00 25.28 12.40
N GLU A 218 -33.21 24.67 12.25
CA GLU A 218 -33.37 23.20 12.21
C GLU A 218 -32.55 22.58 11.06
N ALA A 219 -32.62 23.19 9.86
CA ALA A 219 -31.84 22.73 8.70
C ALA A 219 -30.31 22.85 8.96
N LEU A 220 -29.86 23.99 9.49
CA LEU A 220 -28.44 24.20 9.85
C LEU A 220 -27.96 23.19 10.88
N LEU A 221 -28.76 22.92 11.92
CA LEU A 221 -28.42 21.94 12.96
C LEU A 221 -28.34 20.54 12.37
N ALA A 222 -29.29 20.14 11.53
CA ALA A 222 -29.25 18.85 10.84
C ALA A 222 -28.02 18.69 9.97
N ASP A 223 -27.67 19.71 9.18
CA ASP A 223 -26.48 19.74 8.34
C ASP A 223 -25.18 19.61 9.17
N LEU A 224 -25.08 20.37 10.29
CA LEU A 224 -23.90 20.34 11.17
C LEU A 224 -23.71 18.97 11.81
N LEU A 225 -24.80 18.35 12.26
CA LEU A 225 -24.77 17.02 12.86
C LEU A 225 -24.41 15.94 11.84
N GLU A 226 -24.88 16.07 10.61
CA GLU A 226 -24.51 15.15 9.53
C GLU A 226 -23.02 15.26 9.18
N ILE A 227 -22.48 16.47 9.03
CA ILE A 227 -21.04 16.69 8.82
C ILE A 227 -20.23 16.07 9.95
N SER A 228 -20.66 16.28 11.20
CA SER A 228 -19.96 15.75 12.35
C SER A 228 -19.97 14.20 12.39
N ARG A 229 -21.03 13.56 11.90
CA ARG A 229 -21.08 12.08 11.73
C ARG A 229 -20.17 11.61 10.62
N LEU A 230 -20.12 12.35 9.52
CA LEU A 230 -19.22 12.05 8.40
C LEU A 230 -17.76 12.15 8.82
N ASP A 231 -17.38 13.23 9.54
CA ASP A 231 -16.04 13.44 10.09
C ASP A 231 -15.64 12.34 11.10
N ALA A 232 -16.60 11.83 11.86
CA ALA A 232 -16.36 10.74 12.81
C ALA A 232 -16.26 9.36 12.15
N GLY A 233 -16.43 9.25 10.82
CA GLY A 233 -16.37 7.98 10.09
C GLY A 233 -17.50 7.01 10.46
N VAL A 234 -18.63 7.50 10.98
CA VAL A 234 -19.77 6.68 11.47
C VAL A 234 -20.87 6.56 10.41
N ALA A 235 -20.71 7.22 9.29
CA ALA A 235 -21.71 7.21 8.24
C ALA A 235 -21.72 5.86 7.52
N ASP A 236 -22.65 4.99 7.85
CA ASP A 236 -22.89 3.77 7.09
C ASP A 236 -23.55 4.09 5.75
N LEU A 237 -23.07 3.41 4.71
CA LEU A 237 -23.64 3.49 3.37
C LEU A 237 -24.69 2.38 3.21
N GLY A 238 -25.96 2.75 3.17
CA GLY A 238 -27.06 1.83 2.88
C GLY A 238 -27.22 1.61 1.37
N ALA A 239 -26.13 1.13 0.70
CA ALA A 239 -26.16 0.92 -0.74
C ALA A 239 -27.10 -0.23 -1.12
N GLU A 240 -27.99 0.03 -2.07
CA GLU A 240 -28.89 -0.94 -2.67
C GLU A 240 -29.00 -0.69 -4.18
N ARG A 241 -29.33 -1.75 -4.94
CA ARG A 241 -29.49 -1.61 -6.39
C ARG A 241 -30.81 -0.93 -6.72
N VAL A 242 -30.73 0.33 -7.12
CA VAL A 242 -31.91 1.16 -7.43
C VAL A 242 -31.83 1.76 -8.84
N ASP A 243 -32.98 2.14 -9.35
CA ASP A 243 -33.07 3.00 -10.53
C ASP A 243 -32.77 4.45 -10.12
N VAL A 244 -31.56 4.93 -10.47
CA VAL A 244 -31.08 6.28 -10.14
C VAL A 244 -31.97 7.36 -10.74
N ARG A 245 -32.59 7.11 -11.92
CA ARG A 245 -33.51 8.05 -12.51
C ARG A 245 -34.68 8.36 -11.58
N ARG A 246 -35.24 7.35 -10.94
CA ARG A 246 -36.32 7.53 -9.96
C ARG A 246 -35.89 8.33 -8.73
N VAL A 247 -34.61 8.18 -8.33
CA VAL A 247 -34.05 8.98 -7.23
C VAL A 247 -33.92 10.43 -7.63
N VAL A 248 -33.45 10.71 -8.85
CA VAL A 248 -33.35 12.06 -9.40
C VAL A 248 -34.74 12.70 -9.56
N GLU A 249 -35.72 11.96 -10.05
CA GLU A 249 -37.11 12.45 -10.17
C GLU A 249 -37.71 12.87 -8.80
N ARG A 250 -37.47 12.08 -7.73
CA ARG A 250 -37.92 12.47 -6.38
C ARG A 250 -37.22 13.73 -5.87
N ALA A 251 -35.89 13.84 -6.13
CA ALA A 251 -35.14 15.04 -5.76
C ALA A 251 -35.67 16.30 -6.46
N ILE A 252 -36.03 16.20 -7.75
CA ILE A 252 -36.63 17.28 -8.53
C ILE A 252 -38.01 17.64 -7.96
N GLU A 253 -38.85 16.65 -7.66
CA GLU A 253 -40.17 16.89 -7.11
C GLU A 253 -40.12 17.61 -5.76
N ALA A 254 -39.11 17.28 -4.92
CA ALA A 254 -38.92 17.92 -3.62
C ALA A 254 -38.62 19.43 -3.69
N VAL A 255 -38.06 19.90 -4.83
CA VAL A 255 -37.73 21.33 -5.05
C VAL A 255 -38.68 22.03 -6.03
N ARG A 256 -39.72 21.34 -6.53
CA ARG A 256 -40.67 21.86 -7.52
C ARG A 256 -41.37 23.16 -7.04
N GLY A 257 -41.75 23.19 -5.78
CA GLY A 257 -42.40 24.38 -5.21
C GLY A 257 -41.53 25.63 -5.30
N ILE A 258 -40.21 25.48 -5.03
CA ILE A 258 -39.23 26.59 -5.13
C ILE A 258 -39.04 27.00 -6.60
N ALA A 259 -38.98 26.01 -7.50
CA ALA A 259 -38.85 26.26 -8.93
C ALA A 259 -40.08 27.03 -9.48
N ASP A 260 -41.29 26.65 -9.07
CA ASP A 260 -42.53 27.30 -9.48
C ASP A 260 -42.60 28.75 -8.97
N GLU A 261 -42.19 29.01 -7.72
CA GLU A 261 -42.12 30.36 -7.14
C GLU A 261 -41.11 31.28 -7.86
N THR A 262 -40.03 30.74 -8.37
CA THR A 262 -38.98 31.48 -9.11
C THR A 262 -39.21 31.51 -10.61
N GLY A 263 -40.21 30.75 -11.11
CA GLY A 263 -40.48 30.60 -12.54
C GLY A 263 -39.41 29.80 -13.29
N THR A 264 -38.65 28.97 -12.59
CA THR A 264 -37.53 28.19 -13.15
C THR A 264 -38.04 26.87 -13.73
N GLU A 265 -37.81 26.64 -15.02
CA GLU A 265 -38.15 25.36 -15.68
C GLU A 265 -37.09 24.32 -15.36
N LEU A 266 -37.50 23.15 -14.85
CA LEU A 266 -36.59 21.98 -14.59
C LEU A 266 -36.77 20.96 -15.70
N ARG A 267 -35.65 20.62 -16.40
CA ARG A 267 -35.64 19.66 -17.52
C ARG A 267 -34.74 18.47 -17.18
N LEU A 268 -35.32 17.27 -17.08
CA LEU A 268 -34.60 16.00 -16.90
C LEU A 268 -34.47 15.31 -18.26
N VAL A 269 -33.24 15.01 -18.65
CA VAL A 269 -32.88 14.25 -19.86
C VAL A 269 -31.94 13.08 -19.54
N GLY A 270 -31.88 12.09 -20.41
CA GLY A 270 -31.00 10.94 -20.26
C GLY A 270 -31.74 9.60 -20.34
N PRO A 271 -31.00 8.49 -20.19
CA PRO A 271 -31.56 7.13 -20.29
C PRO A 271 -32.57 6.82 -19.16
N ASP A 272 -33.45 5.86 -19.47
CA ASP A 272 -34.48 5.34 -18.55
C ASP A 272 -34.73 3.85 -18.86
N PRO A 273 -34.49 2.91 -17.91
CA PRO A 273 -33.96 3.10 -16.54
C PRO A 273 -32.43 3.12 -16.47
N VAL A 274 -31.88 3.62 -15.33
CA VAL A 274 -30.45 3.57 -15.00
C VAL A 274 -30.25 2.92 -13.64
N TYR A 275 -29.69 1.73 -13.60
CA TYR A 275 -29.46 1.00 -12.34
C TYR A 275 -28.03 1.18 -11.84
N ALA A 276 -27.90 1.50 -10.54
CA ALA A 276 -26.64 1.50 -9.81
C ALA A 276 -26.85 1.04 -8.36
N GLU A 277 -25.76 0.62 -7.72
CA GLU A 277 -25.72 0.24 -6.31
C GLU A 277 -25.34 1.46 -5.47
N VAL A 278 -26.33 2.16 -4.93
CA VAL A 278 -26.16 3.43 -4.22
C VAL A 278 -27.11 3.52 -3.02
N ASP A 279 -26.82 4.41 -2.07
CA ASP A 279 -27.78 4.82 -1.04
C ASP A 279 -28.76 5.86 -1.63
N PRO A 280 -30.04 5.50 -1.84
CA PRO A 280 -30.97 6.38 -2.53
C PRO A 280 -31.25 7.67 -1.76
N ARG A 281 -31.19 7.65 -0.43
CA ARG A 281 -31.45 8.83 0.41
C ARG A 281 -30.32 9.86 0.28
N ARG A 282 -29.07 9.38 0.24
CA ARG A 282 -27.89 10.23 0.08
C ARG A 282 -27.82 10.80 -1.33
N VAL A 283 -28.06 10.00 -2.35
CA VAL A 283 -28.09 10.47 -3.75
C VAL A 283 -29.22 11.49 -3.96
N GLU A 284 -30.41 11.24 -3.41
CA GLU A 284 -31.52 12.19 -3.44
C GLU A 284 -31.13 13.52 -2.79
N ARG A 285 -30.45 13.49 -1.62
CA ARG A 285 -29.96 14.68 -0.93
C ARG A 285 -28.94 15.45 -1.77
N ILE A 286 -27.97 14.75 -2.39
CA ILE A 286 -27.00 15.38 -3.29
C ILE A 286 -27.73 16.11 -4.40
N VAL A 287 -28.54 15.41 -5.16
CA VAL A 287 -29.24 15.98 -6.32
C VAL A 287 -30.13 17.14 -5.91
N ARG A 288 -30.91 17.02 -4.82
CA ARG A 288 -31.73 18.10 -4.27
C ARG A 288 -30.90 19.35 -3.97
N ASN A 289 -29.73 19.19 -3.33
CA ASN A 289 -28.82 20.31 -3.02
C ASN A 289 -28.30 20.97 -4.30
N LEU A 290 -27.95 20.19 -5.33
CA LEU A 290 -27.48 20.70 -6.61
C LEU A 290 -28.58 21.47 -7.35
N VAL A 291 -29.78 20.89 -7.42
CA VAL A 291 -30.93 21.53 -8.12
C VAL A 291 -31.39 22.77 -7.37
N ALA A 292 -31.46 22.74 -6.03
CA ALA A 292 -31.78 23.92 -5.25
C ALA A 292 -30.80 25.08 -5.48
N ASN A 293 -29.48 24.79 -5.49
CA ASN A 293 -28.47 25.78 -5.82
C ASN A 293 -28.63 26.32 -7.24
N ALA A 294 -28.93 25.44 -8.21
CA ALA A 294 -29.14 25.84 -9.60
C ALA A 294 -30.35 26.76 -9.75
N ILE A 295 -31.43 26.55 -8.99
CA ILE A 295 -32.63 27.44 -8.94
C ILE A 295 -32.23 28.78 -8.31
N ASP A 296 -31.56 28.77 -7.16
CA ASP A 296 -31.18 29.99 -6.41
C ASP A 296 -30.26 30.91 -7.20
N HIS A 297 -29.33 30.35 -7.98
CA HIS A 297 -28.31 31.07 -8.74
C HIS A 297 -28.65 31.19 -10.24
N GLY A 298 -29.70 30.49 -10.71
CA GLY A 298 -30.07 30.40 -12.13
C GLY A 298 -30.86 31.60 -12.66
N GLU A 299 -31.22 32.59 -11.82
CA GLU A 299 -31.94 33.82 -12.21
C GLU A 299 -33.28 33.55 -12.95
N GLY A 300 -33.98 32.45 -12.59
CA GLY A 300 -35.25 32.06 -13.23
C GLY A 300 -35.09 31.44 -14.63
N ARG A 301 -33.83 31.19 -15.08
CA ARG A 301 -33.58 30.52 -16.36
C ARG A 301 -33.72 29.00 -16.19
N PRO A 302 -33.96 28.25 -17.29
CA PRO A 302 -34.10 26.81 -17.21
C PRO A 302 -32.87 26.12 -16.62
N VAL A 303 -33.12 25.14 -15.77
CA VAL A 303 -32.07 24.24 -15.21
C VAL A 303 -32.16 22.89 -15.92
N LEU A 304 -31.07 22.47 -16.51
CA LEU A 304 -30.91 21.17 -17.14
C LEU A 304 -30.35 20.15 -16.16
N ILE A 305 -31.04 19.04 -15.98
CA ILE A 305 -30.60 17.89 -15.21
C ILE A 305 -30.36 16.76 -16.23
N GLU A 306 -29.12 16.33 -16.38
CA GLU A 306 -28.76 15.27 -17.33
C GLU A 306 -28.27 14.03 -16.60
N LEU A 307 -28.82 12.87 -16.97
CA LEU A 307 -28.43 11.56 -16.46
C LEU A 307 -27.67 10.81 -17.54
N GLY A 308 -26.50 10.30 -17.21
CA GLY A 308 -25.67 9.47 -18.10
C GLY A 308 -25.16 8.23 -17.39
N CYS A 309 -24.88 7.18 -18.15
CA CYS A 309 -24.23 5.99 -17.61
C CYS A 309 -23.37 5.32 -18.66
N ASP A 310 -22.31 4.65 -18.19
CA ASP A 310 -21.51 3.69 -18.94
C ASP A 310 -21.50 2.32 -18.22
N ASP A 311 -20.59 1.44 -18.56
CA ASP A 311 -20.51 0.10 -17.97
C ASP A 311 -20.13 0.13 -16.48
N ARG A 312 -19.36 1.14 -16.02
CA ARG A 312 -18.77 1.24 -14.68
C ARG A 312 -19.35 2.35 -13.83
N THR A 313 -19.86 3.41 -14.47
CA THR A 313 -20.24 4.64 -13.77
C THR A 313 -21.62 5.13 -14.15
N VAL A 314 -22.23 5.88 -13.24
CA VAL A 314 -23.42 6.68 -13.45
C VAL A 314 -23.12 8.13 -13.09
N ALA A 315 -23.58 9.07 -13.88
CA ALA A 315 -23.41 10.49 -13.62
C ALA A 315 -24.71 11.26 -13.68
N VAL A 316 -24.81 12.28 -12.83
CA VAL A 316 -25.89 13.29 -12.83
C VAL A 316 -25.22 14.65 -12.98
N LEU A 317 -25.53 15.35 -14.05
CA LEU A 317 -25.11 16.73 -14.30
C LEU A 317 -26.29 17.66 -14.05
N VAL A 318 -26.08 18.69 -13.23
CA VAL A 318 -27.03 19.77 -13.01
C VAL A 318 -26.41 21.06 -13.52
N ARG A 319 -27.01 21.69 -14.53
CA ARG A 319 -26.54 22.91 -15.19
C ARG A 319 -27.55 24.02 -15.10
N ASP A 320 -27.14 25.14 -14.54
CA ASP A 320 -27.85 26.40 -14.61
C ASP A 320 -27.25 27.35 -15.67
N HIS A 321 -27.96 28.43 -15.97
CA HIS A 321 -27.55 29.47 -16.92
C HIS A 321 -27.52 30.86 -16.23
N GLY A 322 -27.31 30.88 -14.92
CA GLY A 322 -27.34 32.07 -14.08
C GLY A 322 -26.03 32.84 -14.02
N VAL A 323 -25.69 33.33 -12.83
CA VAL A 323 -24.51 34.19 -12.59
C VAL A 323 -23.18 33.53 -12.89
N GLY A 324 -23.08 32.20 -12.78
CA GLY A 324 -21.86 31.44 -12.95
C GLY A 324 -20.88 31.59 -11.80
N LEU A 325 -19.64 31.13 -12.01
CA LEU A 325 -18.54 31.13 -11.03
C LEU A 325 -17.38 31.99 -11.52
N ARG A 326 -16.70 32.65 -10.60
CA ARG A 326 -15.42 33.34 -10.89
C ARG A 326 -14.27 32.35 -11.03
N PRO A 327 -13.19 32.69 -11.73
CA PRO A 327 -12.00 31.85 -11.82
C PRO A 327 -11.51 31.44 -10.43
N GLY A 328 -11.31 30.13 -10.21
CA GLY A 328 -10.88 29.55 -8.93
C GLY A 328 -12.00 29.27 -7.92
N GLU A 329 -13.24 29.73 -8.15
CA GLU A 329 -14.36 29.43 -7.25
C GLU A 329 -14.88 27.99 -7.39
N ALA A 330 -14.68 27.33 -8.54
CA ALA A 330 -15.15 25.98 -8.77
C ALA A 330 -14.62 24.93 -7.77
N GLU A 331 -13.42 25.15 -7.21
CA GLU A 331 -12.87 24.32 -6.14
C GLU A 331 -13.34 24.77 -4.75
N LEU A 332 -13.58 26.08 -4.57
CA LEU A 332 -13.93 26.67 -3.28
C LEU A 332 -15.40 26.44 -2.90
N VAL A 333 -16.31 26.27 -3.89
CA VAL A 333 -17.76 26.10 -3.65
C VAL A 333 -18.09 24.87 -2.78
N PHE A 334 -17.17 23.91 -2.69
CA PHE A 334 -17.30 22.71 -1.87
C PHE A 334 -16.81 22.87 -0.43
N ASN A 335 -16.15 24.02 -0.11
CA ASN A 335 -15.67 24.30 1.24
C ASN A 335 -16.85 24.60 2.17
N ARG A 336 -16.75 24.15 3.42
CA ARG A 336 -17.76 24.40 4.45
C ARG A 336 -17.94 25.89 4.68
N PHE A 337 -19.20 26.34 4.78
CA PHE A 337 -19.61 27.73 4.99
C PHE A 337 -19.17 28.70 3.87
N TRP A 338 -18.64 28.19 2.76
CA TRP A 338 -18.27 29.04 1.64
C TRP A 338 -19.51 29.64 0.97
N ARG A 339 -19.46 30.92 0.66
CA ARG A 339 -20.50 31.66 -0.07
C ARG A 339 -19.85 32.77 -0.87
N ALA A 340 -20.29 32.97 -2.10
CA ALA A 340 -19.88 34.11 -2.91
C ALA A 340 -20.34 35.42 -2.25
N GLU A 341 -19.54 36.49 -2.30
CA GLU A 341 -19.80 37.76 -1.60
C GLU A 341 -21.14 38.39 -1.96
N GLU A 342 -21.57 38.25 -3.21
CA GLU A 342 -22.86 38.81 -3.72
C GLU A 342 -24.09 38.01 -3.27
N SER A 343 -23.93 36.76 -2.81
CA SER A 343 -25.06 35.91 -2.37
C SER A 343 -25.51 36.19 -0.93
N ARG A 344 -24.81 37.02 -0.18
CA ARG A 344 -25.17 37.39 1.22
C ARG A 344 -26.48 38.16 1.34
N ALA A 345 -26.95 38.79 0.27
CA ALA A 345 -28.11 39.65 0.26
C ALA A 345 -29.40 38.93 -0.25
N ARG A 346 -29.33 37.67 -0.71
CA ARG A 346 -30.47 36.97 -1.30
C ARG A 346 -31.31 36.26 -0.25
N ARG A 347 -32.62 36.10 -0.55
CA ARG A 347 -33.67 35.60 0.35
C ARG A 347 -33.55 34.14 0.76
N SER A 348 -32.95 33.28 -0.04
CA SER A 348 -32.70 31.89 0.30
C SER A 348 -31.38 31.77 1.07
N GLY A 349 -31.47 31.93 2.37
CA GLY A 349 -30.32 31.92 3.26
C GLY A 349 -29.70 30.53 3.42
N GLY A 350 -29.14 29.95 2.36
CA GLY A 350 -28.48 28.64 2.43
C GLY A 350 -27.37 28.60 3.49
N SER A 351 -27.18 27.44 4.14
CA SER A 351 -26.23 27.19 5.21
C SER A 351 -24.75 27.30 4.77
N GLY A 352 -24.50 27.20 3.46
CA GLY A 352 -23.15 26.98 2.92
C GLY A 352 -22.58 25.60 3.23
N LEU A 353 -23.41 24.68 3.72
CA LEU A 353 -23.03 23.31 4.07
C LEU A 353 -23.54 22.27 3.05
N GLY A 354 -24.58 22.59 2.27
CA GLY A 354 -25.20 21.61 1.37
C GLY A 354 -24.25 21.00 0.34
N LEU A 355 -23.37 21.80 -0.29
CA LEU A 355 -22.40 21.30 -1.26
C LEU A 355 -21.26 20.50 -0.59
N SER A 356 -20.82 20.90 0.59
CA SER A 356 -19.79 20.14 1.34
C SER A 356 -20.33 18.78 1.81
N ILE A 357 -21.60 18.71 2.22
CA ILE A 357 -22.27 17.42 2.53
C ILE A 357 -22.38 16.58 1.26
N ALA A 358 -22.77 17.18 0.13
CA ALA A 358 -22.89 16.48 -1.13
C ALA A 358 -21.55 15.85 -1.61
N VAL A 359 -20.43 16.54 -1.40
CA VAL A 359 -19.09 15.98 -1.69
C VAL A 359 -18.79 14.78 -0.81
N GLU A 360 -19.06 14.87 0.49
CA GLU A 360 -18.78 13.76 1.40
C GLU A 360 -19.69 12.55 1.11
N ASP A 361 -20.98 12.79 0.79
CA ASP A 361 -21.88 11.73 0.35
C ASP A 361 -21.40 11.06 -0.96
N ALA A 362 -20.88 11.82 -1.92
CA ALA A 362 -20.31 11.28 -3.15
C ALA A 362 -19.05 10.42 -2.85
N ARG A 363 -18.18 10.89 -1.95
CA ARG A 363 -16.98 10.17 -1.51
C ARG A 363 -17.30 8.86 -0.79
N LEU A 364 -18.31 8.84 0.06
CA LEU A 364 -18.78 7.61 0.71
C LEU A 364 -19.19 6.53 -0.28
N HIS A 365 -19.74 6.93 -1.45
CA HIS A 365 -20.05 6.01 -2.54
C HIS A 365 -18.84 5.60 -3.37
N GLY A 366 -17.62 6.13 -3.09
CA GLY A 366 -16.44 5.93 -3.92
C GLY A 366 -16.45 6.77 -5.22
N GLY A 367 -17.34 7.75 -5.29
CA GLY A 367 -17.49 8.67 -6.40
C GLY A 367 -16.92 10.07 -6.12
N TRP A 368 -17.25 11.01 -6.98
CA TRP A 368 -16.86 12.42 -6.84
C TRP A 368 -17.94 13.38 -7.28
N LEU A 369 -17.83 14.63 -6.82
CA LEU A 369 -18.62 15.79 -7.23
C LEU A 369 -17.67 16.86 -7.76
N GLN A 370 -17.95 17.37 -8.95
CA GLN A 370 -17.15 18.38 -9.63
C GLN A 370 -17.99 19.57 -10.03
N ALA A 371 -17.39 20.75 -10.14
CA ALA A 371 -18.03 21.97 -10.58
C ALA A 371 -17.27 22.63 -11.73
N TRP A 372 -18.02 23.24 -12.62
CA TRP A 372 -17.55 24.15 -13.66
C TRP A 372 -18.45 25.37 -13.66
N GLY A 373 -17.92 26.51 -13.99
CA GLY A 373 -18.72 27.72 -14.19
C GLY A 373 -17.90 28.86 -14.73
N GLU A 374 -18.57 29.76 -15.44
CA GLU A 374 -18.00 30.99 -15.99
C GLU A 374 -19.00 32.13 -15.77
N LEU A 375 -18.50 33.32 -15.38
CA LEU A 375 -19.35 34.47 -15.11
C LEU A 375 -20.28 34.80 -16.29
N GLY A 376 -21.60 34.83 -16.02
CA GLY A 376 -22.62 35.08 -16.99
C GLY A 376 -23.00 33.92 -17.91
N GLN A 377 -22.31 32.79 -17.82
CA GLN A 377 -22.61 31.57 -18.58
C GLN A 377 -23.25 30.45 -17.74
N GLY A 378 -23.41 30.70 -16.42
CA GLY A 378 -23.94 29.74 -15.48
C GLY A 378 -22.92 28.80 -14.91
N ALA A 379 -23.38 27.80 -14.17
CA ALA A 379 -22.56 26.77 -13.55
C ALA A 379 -23.10 25.37 -13.86
N ALA A 380 -22.21 24.39 -13.79
CA ALA A 380 -22.51 22.98 -13.93
C ALA A 380 -21.88 22.20 -12.78
N PHE A 381 -22.66 21.31 -12.17
CA PHE A 381 -22.22 20.40 -11.11
C PHE A 381 -22.45 18.97 -11.57
N ARG A 382 -21.40 18.15 -11.55
CA ARG A 382 -21.41 16.77 -12.01
C ARG A 382 -21.11 15.82 -10.86
N LEU A 383 -22.10 15.03 -10.49
CA LEU A 383 -21.97 13.89 -9.61
C LEU A 383 -21.62 12.68 -10.45
N THR A 384 -20.56 11.93 -10.10
CA THR A 384 -20.22 10.65 -10.74
C THR A 384 -20.03 9.60 -9.66
N LEU A 385 -20.75 8.48 -9.78
CA LEU A 385 -20.75 7.38 -8.81
C LEU A 385 -20.40 6.07 -9.51
N PRO A 386 -19.79 5.09 -8.81
CA PRO A 386 -19.62 3.74 -9.34
C PRO A 386 -20.99 3.08 -9.53
N ARG A 387 -21.10 2.26 -10.57
CA ARG A 387 -22.34 1.53 -10.86
C ARG A 387 -22.54 0.33 -9.96
N ASN A 388 -21.45 -0.32 -9.55
CA ASN A 388 -21.46 -1.42 -8.60
C ASN A 388 -20.58 -1.09 -7.42
N GLY A 389 -20.90 -1.61 -6.23
CA GLY A 389 -20.11 -1.40 -5.03
C GLY A 389 -18.67 -1.90 -5.20
N GLY A 390 -17.70 -1.03 -4.89
CA GLY A 390 -16.28 -1.35 -4.99
C GLY A 390 -15.61 -1.05 -6.33
N ASP A 391 -16.35 -0.67 -7.38
CA ASP A 391 -15.76 -0.19 -8.63
C ASP A 391 -15.05 1.14 -8.42
N VAL A 392 -13.91 1.33 -9.10
CA VAL A 392 -13.17 2.60 -9.08
C VAL A 392 -13.68 3.48 -10.20
N VAL A 393 -14.08 4.70 -9.84
CA VAL A 393 -14.50 5.71 -10.82
C VAL A 393 -13.26 6.36 -11.42
N GLU A 394 -12.98 6.11 -12.71
CA GLU A 394 -11.84 6.66 -13.45
C GLU A 394 -12.25 7.80 -14.39
N SER A 395 -13.47 7.76 -14.90
CA SER A 395 -14.02 8.73 -15.84
C SER A 395 -15.51 8.95 -15.58
N SER A 396 -16.08 9.97 -16.22
CA SER A 396 -17.53 10.25 -16.16
C SER A 396 -18.16 10.13 -17.55
N PRO A 397 -19.38 9.57 -17.66
CA PRO A 397 -20.08 9.44 -18.93
C PRO A 397 -20.67 10.77 -19.46
N LEU A 398 -20.65 11.83 -18.64
CA LEU A 398 -21.13 13.15 -19.02
C LEU A 398 -19.98 14.17 -19.02
N PRO A 399 -19.92 15.10 -20.00
CA PRO A 399 -18.96 16.21 -19.97
C PRO A 399 -19.32 17.23 -18.89
N LEU A 400 -18.34 17.84 -18.22
CA LEU A 400 -18.56 18.85 -17.19
C LEU A 400 -18.73 20.25 -17.79
N GLY A 401 -17.89 20.60 -18.76
CA GLY A 401 -17.88 21.92 -19.42
C GLY A 401 -17.93 21.82 -20.95
N PRO A 402 -18.12 22.95 -21.64
CA PRO A 402 -18.26 22.97 -23.11
C PRO A 402 -17.01 22.54 -23.87
N GLU A 403 -15.82 22.55 -23.23
CA GLU A 403 -14.55 22.16 -23.84
C GLU A 403 -14.15 20.70 -23.59
N GLU A 404 -14.89 19.97 -22.76
CA GLU A 404 -14.60 18.56 -22.41
C GLU A 404 -15.05 17.62 -23.53
N ILE A 405 -14.44 17.72 -24.74
CA ILE A 405 -14.76 16.89 -25.91
C ILE A 405 -14.04 15.54 -25.89
N ALA A 406 -13.10 15.32 -24.99
CA ALA A 406 -12.42 14.03 -24.81
C ALA A 406 -12.22 13.74 -23.32
N PRO A 407 -12.22 12.46 -22.90
CA PRO A 407 -11.87 12.12 -21.52
C PRO A 407 -10.42 12.49 -21.28
N ALA A 408 -10.19 13.65 -20.66
CA ALA A 408 -8.89 13.94 -20.10
C ALA A 408 -8.61 12.93 -18.98
N PRO A 409 -7.40 12.34 -18.92
CA PRO A 409 -7.04 11.52 -17.76
C PRO A 409 -7.21 12.37 -16.52
N ALA A 410 -7.95 11.84 -15.54
CA ALA A 410 -8.26 12.51 -14.30
C ALA A 410 -7.00 13.12 -13.69
N SER A 411 -6.88 14.44 -13.72
CA SER A 411 -6.02 15.17 -12.81
C SER A 411 -6.61 15.03 -11.41
N SER A 412 -6.47 13.82 -10.85
CA SER A 412 -6.61 13.62 -9.44
C SER A 412 -5.41 14.33 -8.80
N VAL A 413 -5.62 15.50 -8.25
CA VAL A 413 -4.78 15.97 -7.16
C VAL A 413 -4.95 14.90 -6.07
N PRO A 414 -3.95 14.07 -5.80
CA PRO A 414 -4.02 13.16 -4.67
C PRO A 414 -3.91 14.01 -3.43
N VAL A 415 -5.04 14.34 -2.83
CA VAL A 415 -5.03 14.72 -1.42
C VAL A 415 -4.56 13.45 -0.69
N PRO A 416 -3.42 13.48 0.01
CA PRO A 416 -2.92 12.30 0.69
C PRO A 416 -3.78 12.03 1.91
N HIS A 417 -4.88 11.34 1.72
CA HIS A 417 -5.62 10.67 2.77
C HIS A 417 -5.47 9.17 2.56
N THR A 418 -4.23 8.69 2.69
CA THR A 418 -3.99 7.32 3.08
C THR A 418 -4.31 7.19 4.57
N LEU A 419 -5.58 7.10 4.89
CA LEU A 419 -5.96 6.23 5.98
C LEU A 419 -5.66 4.82 5.46
N PRO A 420 -4.87 3.99 6.16
CA PRO A 420 -4.61 2.64 5.74
C PRO A 420 -5.95 1.92 5.60
N ARG A 421 -6.27 1.49 4.38
CA ARG A 421 -7.31 0.50 4.13
C ARG A 421 -6.88 -0.76 4.87
N GLY A 422 -7.67 -1.17 5.85
CA GLY A 422 -7.51 -2.46 6.51
C GLY A 422 -6.94 -2.39 7.91
N LEU A 423 -7.52 -1.58 8.80
CA LEU A 423 -7.62 -2.04 10.17
C LEU A 423 -8.65 -3.18 10.15
N PRO A 424 -8.28 -4.42 10.49
CA PRO A 424 -9.26 -5.47 10.69
C PRO A 424 -10.26 -4.92 11.72
N VAL A 425 -11.53 -4.96 11.36
CA VAL A 425 -12.59 -4.78 12.34
C VAL A 425 -12.27 -5.74 13.47
N VAL A 426 -11.80 -5.20 14.58
CA VAL A 426 -11.66 -5.95 15.81
C VAL A 426 -13.08 -6.37 16.15
N THR A 427 -13.41 -7.58 15.74
CA THR A 427 -14.62 -8.27 16.18
C THR A 427 -14.47 -8.35 17.69
N THR A 428 -15.14 -7.42 18.36
CA THR A 428 -15.20 -7.33 19.81
C THR A 428 -15.46 -8.70 20.40
N ALA A 429 -14.85 -8.95 21.50
CA ALA A 429 -14.78 -10.13 22.36
C ALA A 429 -16.10 -10.91 22.67
N SER A 430 -17.20 -10.65 21.98
CA SER A 430 -18.45 -11.41 22.08
C SER A 430 -18.35 -12.87 21.60
N ALA A 431 -17.50 -13.14 20.60
CA ALA A 431 -17.36 -14.51 20.09
C ALA A 431 -16.53 -15.43 21.00
N ARG A 432 -15.73 -14.87 21.91
CA ARG A 432 -14.94 -15.66 22.88
C ARG A 432 -15.75 -16.07 24.09
N VAL A 433 -16.74 -15.26 24.50
CA VAL A 433 -17.62 -15.57 25.63
C VAL A 433 -18.63 -16.69 25.25
N GLU A 434 -19.13 -16.69 24.00
CA GLU A 434 -20.02 -17.76 23.54
C GLU A 434 -19.31 -19.10 23.34
N ARG A 435 -18.02 -19.10 22.97
CA ARG A 435 -17.24 -20.35 22.85
C ARG A 435 -16.85 -20.94 24.19
N ALA A 436 -16.56 -20.10 25.21
CA ALA A 436 -16.31 -20.56 26.57
C ALA A 436 -17.57 -21.12 27.22
N ALA A 437 -18.72 -20.51 26.99
CA ALA A 437 -20.01 -20.97 27.51
C ALA A 437 -20.55 -22.25 26.82
N ARG A 438 -20.05 -22.61 25.63
CA ARG A 438 -20.37 -23.89 24.95
C ARG A 438 -19.52 -25.04 25.45
N VAL A 439 -18.27 -24.78 25.85
CA VAL A 439 -17.38 -25.81 26.42
C VAL A 439 -17.81 -26.20 27.82
N GLU A 440 -18.38 -25.29 28.59
CA GLU A 440 -18.92 -25.61 29.93
C GLU A 440 -20.28 -26.33 29.90
N ARG A 441 -21.00 -26.33 28.77
CA ARG A 441 -22.30 -27.01 28.64
C ARG A 441 -22.25 -28.40 28.00
N GLY A 442 -21.07 -28.87 27.58
CA GLY A 442 -20.88 -30.28 27.16
C GLY A 442 -21.69 -30.69 25.94
N GLU A 443 -22.08 -29.77 25.05
CA GLU A 443 -22.76 -30.13 23.79
C GLU A 443 -21.75 -30.30 22.65
N PRO A 444 -21.88 -31.38 21.82
CA PRO A 444 -20.90 -31.77 20.79
C PRO A 444 -20.82 -30.82 19.61
#